data_2c1cbcaf5880f1a39002c6197a709f7b
#
_entry.id   2c1cbcaf5880f1a39002c6197a709f7b
#
_cell.length_a   1.000
_cell.length_b   1.000
_cell.length_c   1.000
_cell.angle_alpha   90.00
_cell.angle_beta   90.00
_cell.angle_gamma   90.00
#
_symmetry.space_group_name_H-M   'P 1'
#
loop_
_entity.id
_entity.type
_entity.pdbx_description
1 polymer ?
#
loop_
_entity_poly.entity_id
_entity_poly.type
_entity_poly.pdbx_seq_one_letter_code
_entity_poly.pdbx_strand_id
1 'polypeptide(L)'
;MNNQTTIGILGSGTWGIALARLLHRNGHDVTVWSKFPKEIENLSATRTHPALPGLVIPETVHFTCDLQTVASGKDILLFAVPSIAIRQTAESARPFIPDGQIIVDVAKGIEPDTLMTMTEVIRDELSKDGQHDHVKLVALSGPTHAEEVALLSLIHI
;
A
#
# COMPACT_ATOMS: atom_id res chain seq x y z
N MET A 1 24.32 -1.31 -10.98
CA MET A 1 23.07 -1.97 -11.38
C MET A 1 21.96 -1.30 -10.59
N ASN A 2 21.09 -0.54 -11.24
CA ASN A 2 19.87 -0.03 -10.56
C ASN A 2 18.96 -1.22 -10.29
N ASN A 3 18.97 -1.74 -9.07
CA ASN A 3 17.96 -2.69 -8.66
C ASN A 3 16.64 -1.93 -8.47
N GLN A 4 15.89 -1.80 -9.55
CA GLN A 4 14.55 -1.27 -9.51
C GLN A 4 13.67 -2.29 -8.78
N THR A 5 13.19 -1.92 -7.60
CA THR A 5 12.26 -2.73 -6.80
C THR A 5 10.84 -2.53 -7.31
N THR A 6 10.09 -3.61 -7.48
CA THR A 6 8.67 -3.57 -7.83
C THR A 6 7.82 -3.53 -6.56
N ILE A 7 6.93 -2.54 -6.46
CA ILE A 7 6.15 -2.29 -5.25
C ILE A 7 4.66 -2.22 -5.59
N GLY A 8 3.88 -3.06 -4.92
CA GLY A 8 2.43 -2.98 -4.93
C GLY A 8 1.93 -2.20 -3.70
N ILE A 9 0.96 -1.31 -3.89
CA ILE A 9 0.33 -0.55 -2.81
C ILE A 9 -1.17 -0.83 -2.82
N LEU A 10 -1.65 -1.45 -1.76
CA LEU A 10 -3.07 -1.67 -1.51
C LEU A 10 -3.66 -0.47 -0.79
N GLY A 11 -4.33 0.40 -1.55
CA GLY A 11 -4.95 1.64 -1.06
C GLY A 11 -4.45 2.88 -1.78
N SER A 12 -5.38 3.67 -2.30
CA SER A 12 -5.16 4.91 -3.05
C SER A 12 -5.53 6.17 -2.25
N GLY A 13 -5.66 6.04 -0.92
CA GLY A 13 -5.87 7.18 -0.03
C GLY A 13 -4.64 8.10 0.04
N THR A 14 -4.73 9.17 0.84
CA THR A 14 -3.66 10.17 0.99
C THR A 14 -2.29 9.55 1.28
N TRP A 15 -2.24 8.60 2.22
CA TRP A 15 -0.99 7.95 2.60
C TRP A 15 -0.44 7.04 1.50
N GLY A 16 -1.31 6.24 0.86
CA GLY A 16 -0.91 5.37 -0.25
C GLY A 16 -0.34 6.16 -1.44
N ILE A 17 -0.97 7.27 -1.80
CA ILE A 17 -0.52 8.15 -2.89
C ILE A 17 0.77 8.90 -2.53
N ALA A 18 0.90 9.38 -1.29
CA ALA A 18 2.14 10.02 -0.84
C ALA A 18 3.33 9.07 -0.91
N LEU A 19 3.15 7.83 -0.44
CA LEU A 19 4.17 6.78 -0.53
C LEU A 19 4.45 6.38 -1.98
N ALA A 20 3.43 6.24 -2.83
CA ALA A 20 3.62 5.93 -4.25
C ALA A 20 4.54 6.94 -4.93
N ARG A 21 4.31 8.23 -4.70
CA ARG A 21 5.17 9.28 -5.25
C ARG A 21 6.59 9.22 -4.70
N LEU A 22 6.74 9.04 -3.38
CA LEU A 22 8.05 8.96 -2.74
C LEU A 22 8.88 7.77 -3.28
N LEU A 23 8.27 6.59 -3.32
CA LEU A 23 8.91 5.38 -3.80
C LEU A 23 9.27 5.48 -5.28
N HIS A 24 8.37 6.00 -6.10
CA HIS A 24 8.65 6.26 -7.51
C HIS A 24 9.83 7.23 -7.69
N ARG A 25 9.89 8.31 -6.92
CA ARG A 25 11.01 9.27 -6.96
C ARG A 25 12.35 8.62 -6.62
N ASN A 26 12.33 7.60 -5.77
CA ASN A 26 13.52 6.82 -5.42
C ASN A 26 13.88 5.75 -6.46
N GLY A 27 13.20 5.73 -7.61
CA GLY A 27 13.51 4.87 -8.76
C GLY A 27 12.82 3.51 -8.75
N HIS A 28 11.80 3.32 -7.90
CA HIS A 28 11.04 2.07 -7.84
C HIS A 28 9.86 2.06 -8.82
N ASP A 29 9.49 0.86 -9.27
CA ASP A 29 8.28 0.62 -10.06
C ASP A 29 7.07 0.44 -9.13
N VAL A 30 6.08 1.32 -9.25
CA VAL A 30 4.98 1.39 -8.29
C VAL A 30 3.64 1.15 -8.97
N THR A 31 2.88 0.20 -8.43
CA THR A 31 1.49 -0.07 -8.80
C THR A 31 0.58 0.18 -7.60
N VAL A 32 -0.44 1.01 -7.77
CA VAL A 32 -1.42 1.35 -6.72
C VAL A 32 -2.76 0.74 -7.04
N TRP A 33 -3.36 0.11 -6.06
CA TRP A 33 -4.69 -0.49 -6.15
C TRP A 33 -5.73 0.25 -5.33
N SER A 34 -6.93 0.33 -5.88
CA SER A 34 -8.16 0.66 -5.14
C SER A 34 -9.30 -0.25 -5.57
N LYS A 35 -10.20 -0.56 -4.63
CA LYS A 35 -11.43 -1.29 -4.95
C LYS A 35 -12.47 -0.43 -5.67
N PHE A 36 -12.24 0.87 -5.83
CA PHE A 36 -13.19 1.83 -6.40
C PHE A 36 -12.76 2.23 -7.81
N PRO A 37 -13.43 1.73 -8.89
CA PRO A 37 -13.07 2.02 -10.27
C PRO A 37 -13.04 3.52 -10.60
N LYS A 38 -14.01 4.28 -10.11
CA LYS A 38 -14.08 5.74 -10.32
C LYS A 38 -12.89 6.50 -9.73
N GLU A 39 -12.36 6.03 -8.62
CA GLU A 39 -11.17 6.60 -8.00
C GLU A 39 -9.93 6.35 -8.87
N ILE A 40 -9.77 5.12 -9.37
CA ILE A 40 -8.68 4.74 -10.27
C ILE A 40 -8.78 5.52 -11.60
N GLU A 41 -9.96 5.64 -12.18
CA GLU A 41 -10.19 6.45 -13.39
C GLU A 41 -9.77 7.91 -13.16
N ASN A 42 -10.20 8.51 -12.05
CA ASN A 42 -9.87 9.89 -11.71
C ASN A 42 -8.36 10.08 -11.50
N LEU A 43 -7.73 9.24 -10.69
CA LEU A 43 -6.28 9.31 -10.45
C LEU A 43 -5.46 9.10 -11.72
N SER A 44 -5.89 8.20 -12.60
CA SER A 44 -5.24 7.95 -13.89
C SER A 44 -5.36 9.15 -14.84
N ALA A 45 -6.53 9.81 -14.87
CA ALA A 45 -6.80 10.91 -15.76
C ALA A 45 -6.19 12.24 -15.28
N THR A 46 -6.30 12.53 -13.98
CA THR A 46 -5.89 13.84 -13.42
C THR A 46 -4.47 13.86 -12.88
N ARG A 47 -3.94 12.71 -12.53
CA ARG A 47 -2.63 12.60 -11.86
C ARG A 47 -2.52 13.45 -10.58
N THR A 48 -3.66 13.70 -9.94
CA THR A 48 -3.77 14.49 -8.70
C THR A 48 -4.63 13.75 -7.69
N HIS A 49 -4.49 14.09 -6.41
CA HIS A 49 -5.32 13.54 -5.34
C HIS A 49 -6.01 14.70 -4.60
N PRO A 50 -7.36 14.66 -4.39
CA PRO A 50 -8.12 15.79 -3.84
C PRO A 50 -7.62 16.28 -2.49
N ALA A 51 -7.18 15.37 -1.63
CA ALA A 51 -6.68 15.69 -0.28
C ALA A 51 -5.16 15.97 -0.23
N LEU A 52 -4.48 16.03 -1.39
CA LEU A 52 -3.04 16.32 -1.48
C LEU A 52 -2.81 17.45 -2.51
N PRO A 53 -3.21 18.69 -2.18
CA PRO A 53 -3.08 19.81 -3.11
C PRO A 53 -1.61 20.06 -3.47
N GLY A 54 -1.35 20.27 -4.75
CA GLY A 54 0.00 20.50 -5.28
C GLY A 54 0.82 19.24 -5.54
N LEU A 55 0.31 18.04 -5.17
CA LEU A 55 0.95 16.79 -5.54
C LEU A 55 0.60 16.43 -6.99
N VAL A 56 1.62 16.17 -7.81
CA VAL A 56 1.47 15.60 -9.13
C VAL A 56 2.02 14.16 -9.10
N ILE A 57 1.21 13.20 -9.51
CA ILE A 57 1.58 11.78 -9.55
C ILE A 57 2.23 11.50 -10.91
N PRO A 58 3.46 10.96 -10.92
CA PRO A 58 4.14 10.63 -12.17
C PRO A 58 3.33 9.66 -13.04
N GLU A 59 3.41 9.82 -14.36
CA GLU A 59 2.64 9.00 -15.32
C GLU A 59 3.03 7.52 -15.29
N THR A 60 4.24 7.23 -14.89
CA THR A 60 4.77 5.87 -14.74
C THR A 60 4.32 5.15 -13.47
N VAL A 61 3.61 5.82 -12.55
CA VAL A 61 2.89 5.14 -11.48
C VAL A 61 1.64 4.50 -12.07
N HIS A 62 1.52 3.19 -11.91
CA HIS A 62 0.39 2.41 -12.43
C HIS A 62 -0.76 2.36 -11.43
N PHE A 63 -1.99 2.43 -11.97
CA PHE A 63 -3.21 2.31 -11.18
C PHE A 63 -4.05 1.13 -11.65
N THR A 64 -4.62 0.38 -10.72
CA THR A 64 -5.43 -0.81 -11.04
C THR A 64 -6.53 -1.07 -10.01
N CYS A 65 -7.63 -1.69 -10.45
CA CYS A 65 -8.63 -2.31 -9.56
C CYS A 65 -8.43 -3.83 -9.42
N ASP A 66 -7.43 -4.39 -10.10
CA ASP A 66 -7.16 -5.82 -10.07
C ASP A 66 -6.15 -6.16 -8.97
N LEU A 67 -6.59 -6.97 -8.00
CA LEU A 67 -5.75 -7.42 -6.89
C LEU A 67 -4.61 -8.33 -7.34
N GLN A 68 -4.81 -9.12 -8.37
CA GLN A 68 -3.76 -9.98 -8.90
C GLN A 68 -2.60 -9.14 -9.42
N THR A 69 -2.89 -8.11 -10.19
CA THR A 69 -1.86 -7.21 -10.77
C THR A 69 -1.02 -6.50 -9.69
N VAL A 70 -1.64 -6.11 -8.57
CA VAL A 70 -0.94 -5.36 -7.51
C VAL A 70 -0.21 -6.26 -6.53
N ALA A 71 -0.70 -7.49 -6.28
CA ALA A 71 -0.15 -8.37 -5.25
C ALA A 71 0.83 -9.42 -5.79
N SER A 72 0.62 -9.91 -7.03
CA SER A 72 1.49 -10.94 -7.59
C SER A 72 2.78 -10.38 -8.18
N GLY A 73 3.90 -11.07 -7.93
CA GLY A 73 5.18 -10.77 -8.57
C GLY A 73 5.79 -9.44 -8.15
N LYS A 74 5.43 -8.91 -6.99
CA LYS A 74 6.04 -7.71 -6.42
C LYS A 74 7.13 -8.09 -5.41
N ASP A 75 8.18 -7.29 -5.35
CA ASP A 75 9.21 -7.46 -4.32
C ASP A 75 8.69 -7.08 -2.94
N ILE A 76 7.87 -6.02 -2.89
CA ILE A 76 7.26 -5.51 -1.66
C ILE A 76 5.78 -5.21 -1.91
N LEU A 77 4.93 -5.57 -0.95
CA LEU A 77 3.51 -5.23 -0.94
C LEU A 77 3.20 -4.37 0.28
N LEU A 78 2.67 -3.15 0.05
CA LEU A 78 2.26 -2.23 1.10
C LEU A 78 0.76 -2.30 1.34
N PHE A 79 0.35 -2.40 2.60
CA PHE A 79 -1.03 -2.23 3.03
C PHE A 79 -1.23 -0.79 3.50
N ALA A 80 -1.89 0.02 2.68
CA ALA A 80 -2.15 1.45 2.92
C ALA A 80 -3.65 1.79 2.88
N VAL A 81 -4.50 0.80 3.09
CA VAL A 81 -5.95 1.00 3.28
C VAL A 81 -6.25 1.45 4.71
N PRO A 82 -7.41 2.05 4.98
CA PRO A 82 -7.85 2.34 6.35
C PRO A 82 -7.87 1.08 7.22
N SER A 83 -7.60 1.22 8.52
CA SER A 83 -7.53 0.09 9.47
C SER A 83 -8.77 -0.81 9.43
N ILE A 84 -9.95 -0.23 9.31
CA ILE A 84 -11.23 -0.96 9.18
C ILE A 84 -11.30 -1.86 7.93
N ALA A 85 -10.50 -1.59 6.91
CA ALA A 85 -10.49 -2.34 5.66
C ALA A 85 -9.34 -3.37 5.57
N ILE A 86 -8.42 -3.40 6.53
CA ILE A 86 -7.22 -4.27 6.50
C ILE A 86 -7.63 -5.75 6.37
N ARG A 87 -8.51 -6.25 7.24
CA ARG A 87 -8.93 -7.66 7.25
C ARG A 87 -9.52 -8.08 5.90
N GLN A 88 -10.51 -7.34 5.41
CA GLN A 88 -11.15 -7.64 4.14
C GLN A 88 -10.16 -7.56 2.96
N THR A 89 -9.25 -6.60 2.99
CA THR A 89 -8.24 -6.46 1.93
C THR A 89 -7.26 -7.62 1.96
N ALA A 90 -6.79 -8.04 3.15
CA ALA A 90 -5.90 -9.18 3.31
C ALA A 90 -6.58 -10.49 2.84
N GLU A 91 -7.84 -10.72 3.24
CA GLU A 91 -8.64 -11.87 2.78
C GLU A 91 -8.75 -11.90 1.25
N SER A 92 -9.10 -10.77 0.65
CA SER A 92 -9.28 -10.68 -0.80
C SER A 92 -7.98 -10.81 -1.58
N ALA A 93 -6.87 -10.31 -1.04
CA ALA A 93 -5.56 -10.35 -1.68
C ALA A 93 -4.83 -11.67 -1.47
N ARG A 94 -5.15 -12.43 -0.42
CA ARG A 94 -4.48 -13.69 -0.03
C ARG A 94 -4.22 -14.64 -1.20
N PRO A 95 -5.18 -14.93 -2.11
CA PRO A 95 -4.94 -15.87 -3.20
C PRO A 95 -3.83 -15.43 -4.19
N PHE A 96 -3.45 -14.18 -4.17
CA PHE A 96 -2.49 -13.57 -5.10
C PHE A 96 -1.14 -13.25 -4.45
N ILE A 97 -1.05 -13.35 -3.13
CA ILE A 97 0.19 -13.09 -2.38
C ILE A 97 1.03 -14.36 -2.39
N PRO A 98 2.25 -14.34 -2.93
CA PRO A 98 3.13 -15.51 -2.88
C PRO A 98 3.68 -15.72 -1.47
N ASP A 99 4.00 -16.96 -1.14
CA ASP A 99 4.73 -17.27 0.09
C ASP A 99 6.13 -16.61 0.07
N GLY A 100 6.60 -16.17 1.22
CA GLY A 100 7.87 -15.42 1.33
C GLY A 100 7.78 -13.93 0.96
N GLN A 101 6.59 -13.43 0.58
CA GLN A 101 6.35 -12.02 0.27
C GLN A 101 6.77 -11.11 1.42
N ILE A 102 7.45 -10.01 1.10
CA ILE A 102 7.66 -8.91 2.06
C ILE A 102 6.41 -8.03 2.04
N ILE A 103 5.75 -7.93 3.17
CA ILE A 103 4.57 -7.08 3.35
C ILE A 103 4.89 -5.99 4.37
N VAL A 104 4.59 -4.75 4.01
CA VAL A 104 4.73 -3.59 4.88
C VAL A 104 3.35 -3.04 5.20
N ASP A 105 2.98 -3.06 6.47
CA ASP A 105 1.76 -2.45 6.97
C ASP A 105 2.05 -1.01 7.40
N VAL A 106 1.35 -0.05 6.80
CA VAL A 106 1.45 1.38 7.14
C VAL A 106 0.17 1.91 7.77
N ALA A 107 -0.84 1.05 7.98
CA ALA A 107 -2.06 1.42 8.67
C ALA A 107 -1.82 1.55 10.18
N LYS A 108 -2.55 2.47 10.79
CA LYS A 108 -2.48 2.70 12.24
C LYS A 108 -3.78 2.26 12.88
N GLY A 109 -3.70 1.58 14.01
CA GLY A 109 -4.87 1.20 14.77
C GLY A 109 -4.82 -0.21 15.34
N ILE A 110 -5.92 -0.54 15.99
CA ILE A 110 -6.18 -1.85 16.60
C ILE A 110 -7.58 -2.26 16.13
N GLU A 111 -7.77 -3.53 15.79
CA GLU A 111 -9.07 -4.06 15.44
C GLU A 111 -9.95 -4.16 16.69
N PRO A 112 -11.16 -3.55 16.70
CA PRO A 112 -11.95 -3.44 17.93
C PRO A 112 -12.31 -4.79 18.56
N ASP A 113 -12.71 -5.78 17.76
CA ASP A 113 -13.27 -7.04 18.28
C ASP A 113 -12.17 -8.00 18.77
N THR A 114 -11.02 -8.00 18.15
CA THR A 114 -9.91 -8.93 18.44
C THR A 114 -8.80 -8.30 19.25
N LEU A 115 -8.73 -6.96 19.30
CA LEU A 115 -7.64 -6.15 19.85
C LEU A 115 -6.29 -6.40 19.16
N MET A 116 -6.30 -6.99 17.98
CA MET A 116 -5.11 -7.21 17.17
C MET A 116 -4.61 -5.90 16.56
N THR A 117 -3.30 -5.75 16.49
CA THR A 117 -2.66 -4.74 15.64
C THR A 117 -2.93 -5.06 14.16
N MET A 118 -2.81 -4.08 13.27
CA MET A 118 -3.07 -4.29 11.85
C MET A 118 -2.15 -5.36 11.24
N THR A 119 -0.91 -5.43 11.67
CA THR A 119 0.03 -6.47 11.25
C THR A 119 -0.41 -7.87 11.71
N GLU A 120 -0.94 -7.99 12.93
CA GLU A 120 -1.51 -9.26 13.43
C GLU A 120 -2.76 -9.66 12.66
N VAL A 121 -3.63 -8.70 12.30
CA VAL A 121 -4.80 -8.95 11.44
C VAL A 121 -4.40 -9.50 10.08
N ILE A 122 -3.37 -8.92 9.44
CA ILE A 122 -2.85 -9.43 8.16
C ILE A 122 -2.33 -10.85 8.34
N ARG A 123 -1.55 -11.12 9.39
CA ARG A 123 -1.03 -12.46 9.68
C ARG A 123 -2.14 -13.48 9.91
N ASP A 124 -3.15 -13.12 10.69
CA ASP A 124 -4.31 -13.95 10.97
C ASP A 124 -5.04 -14.35 9.67
N GLU A 125 -5.26 -13.39 8.77
CA GLU A 125 -5.90 -13.69 7.48
C GLU A 125 -5.04 -14.57 6.57
N LEU A 126 -3.74 -14.29 6.48
CA LEU A 126 -2.84 -15.06 5.62
C LEU A 126 -2.59 -16.48 6.13
N SER A 127 -2.70 -16.73 7.44
CA SER A 127 -2.50 -18.05 8.02
C SER A 127 -3.65 -19.05 7.75
N LYS A 128 -4.80 -18.57 7.29
CA LYS A 128 -6.02 -19.39 7.16
C LYS A 128 -5.94 -20.49 6.11
N ASP A 129 -5.09 -20.38 5.13
CA ASP A 129 -4.92 -21.39 4.07
C ASP A 129 -3.63 -22.23 4.19
N GLY A 130 -2.76 -21.90 5.15
CA GLY A 130 -1.49 -22.60 5.38
C GLY A 130 -0.47 -22.44 4.24
N GLN A 131 -0.62 -21.44 3.37
CA GLN A 131 0.25 -21.22 2.23
C GLN A 131 1.19 -20.01 2.37
N HIS A 132 1.17 -19.34 3.52
CA HIS A 132 1.86 -18.07 3.74
C HIS A 132 2.76 -18.08 4.98
N ASP A 133 3.36 -19.21 5.31
CA ASP A 133 4.14 -19.39 6.54
C ASP A 133 5.45 -18.59 6.54
N HIS A 134 5.99 -18.28 5.36
CA HIS A 134 7.26 -17.57 5.19
C HIS A 134 7.10 -16.08 4.86
N VAL A 135 5.87 -15.56 4.85
CA VAL A 135 5.61 -14.13 4.63
C VAL A 135 6.29 -13.30 5.71
N LYS A 136 6.98 -12.25 5.28
CA LYS A 136 7.70 -11.32 6.15
C LYS A 136 6.87 -10.07 6.36
N LEU A 137 6.30 -9.92 7.55
CA LEU A 137 5.48 -8.78 7.94
C LEU A 137 6.29 -7.73 8.67
N VAL A 138 6.18 -6.48 8.22
CA VAL A 138 6.84 -5.30 8.80
C VAL A 138 5.78 -4.24 9.09
N ALA A 139 5.78 -3.69 10.30
CA ALA A 139 4.98 -2.52 10.64
C ALA A 139 5.82 -1.26 10.46
N LEU A 140 5.36 -0.35 9.60
CA LEU A 140 5.93 0.98 9.44
C LEU A 140 5.07 1.98 10.22
N SER A 141 5.53 2.41 11.38
CA SER A 141 4.81 3.31 12.26
C SER A 141 5.70 4.46 12.70
N GLY A 142 5.10 5.60 13.00
CA GLY A 142 5.80 6.80 13.48
C GLY A 142 4.93 8.05 13.38
N PRO A 143 5.44 9.21 13.84
CA PRO A 143 4.79 10.50 13.70
C PRO A 143 4.96 11.01 12.26
N THR A 144 4.14 10.51 11.33
CA THR A 144 4.21 10.85 9.91
C THR A 144 2.88 11.39 9.41
N HIS A 145 2.96 12.48 8.64
CA HIS A 145 1.82 13.10 7.96
C HIS A 145 1.93 12.89 6.45
N ALA A 146 0.83 12.46 5.84
CA ALA A 146 0.79 12.18 4.41
C ALA A 146 1.13 13.41 3.56
N GLU A 147 0.65 14.56 3.97
CA GLU A 147 0.88 15.85 3.30
C GLU A 147 2.37 16.22 3.28
N GLU A 148 3.07 16.03 4.39
CA GLU A 148 4.51 16.32 4.48
C GLU A 148 5.33 15.39 3.60
N VAL A 149 5.02 14.09 3.63
CA VAL A 149 5.66 13.09 2.77
C VAL A 149 5.36 13.35 1.30
N ALA A 150 4.12 13.73 0.98
CA ALA A 150 3.70 14.05 -0.38
C ALA A 150 4.46 15.24 -0.97
N LEU A 151 4.71 16.26 -0.19
CA LEU A 151 5.49 17.44 -0.58
C LEU A 151 7.00 17.25 -0.47
N LEU A 152 7.44 16.07 0.02
CA LEU A 152 8.85 15.74 0.27
C LEU A 152 9.50 16.69 1.28
N SER A 153 8.69 17.25 2.14
CA SER A 153 9.07 18.21 3.18
C SER A 153 9.20 17.51 4.53
N LEU A 154 9.99 16.43 4.60
CA LEU A 154 10.24 15.72 5.85
C LEU A 154 11.28 16.42 6.74
N ILE A 155 11.65 17.63 6.41
CA ILE A 155 12.70 18.33 7.17
C ILE A 155 12.26 19.73 7.50
N HIS A 156 11.60 19.86 8.62
CA HIS A 156 11.75 21.04 9.47
C HIS A 156 11.68 20.58 10.92
N ILE A 157 12.74 19.95 11.35
CA ILE A 157 13.14 19.90 12.75
C ILE A 157 14.32 20.84 12.92
#